data_4a595e6374ebcaee62c34d3bde327a4a
#
_entry.id   4a595e6374ebcaee62c34d3bde327a4a
#
_cell.length_a   1.000
_cell.length_b   1.000
_cell.length_c   1.000
_cell.angle_alpha   90.00
_cell.angle_beta   90.00
_cell.angle_gamma   90.00
#
_symmetry.space_group_name_H-M   'P 1'
#
loop_
_entity.id
_entity.type
_entity.pdbx_description
1 polymer ?
#
loop_
_entity_poly.entity_id
_entity_poly.type
_entity_poly.pdbx_seq_one_letter_code
_entity_poly.pdbx_strand_id
1 'polypeptide(L)'
;IPEEYWTLDAELKIAGEKKPLLAKFYGDSESKMNISSREEMDRVMAEISKEKFKVIEVKKGERVKKAPLPFTTSTLQQEASKALNFPISKTMRIAQQLYEGVDVKGQGTVGLITYLRTDSVRISEEADAQAHEYIGKNYGENYLATQTTAKKSGAKIQDAHEAIRPSDINRTPAMVKDSLSRD
;
A
#
# COMPACT_ATOMS: atom_id res chain seq x y z
N ILE A 1 15.58 -3.04 26.07
CA ILE A 1 16.54 -2.10 26.66
C ILE A 1 16.46 -0.86 25.81
N PRO A 2 16.23 0.35 26.37
CA PRO A 2 16.25 1.60 25.61
C PRO A 2 17.64 1.84 25.02
N GLU A 3 17.68 2.19 23.74
CA GLU A 3 18.93 2.59 23.06
C GLU A 3 18.83 4.07 22.71
N GLU A 4 19.90 4.82 23.00
CA GLU A 4 20.00 6.22 22.63
C GLU A 4 20.45 6.33 21.17
N TYR A 5 19.76 7.17 20.40
CA TYR A 5 20.18 7.51 19.04
C TYR A 5 19.89 9.01 18.74
N TRP A 6 20.69 9.57 17.88
CA TRP A 6 20.57 10.96 17.46
C TRP A 6 20.37 11.05 15.96
N THR A 7 19.56 12.01 15.53
CA THR A 7 19.37 12.33 14.12
C THR A 7 19.80 13.77 13.86
N LEU A 8 20.42 14.00 12.71
CA LEU A 8 20.84 15.33 12.28
C LEU A 8 20.24 15.58 10.89
N ASP A 9 19.44 16.64 10.81
CA ASP A 9 18.82 17.10 9.59
C ASP A 9 19.29 18.54 9.30
N ALA A 10 19.54 18.86 8.03
CA ALA A 10 19.93 20.19 7.58
C ALA A 10 18.88 20.75 6.63
N GLU A 11 18.46 21.98 6.84
CA GLU A 11 17.64 22.76 5.92
C GLU A 11 18.52 23.63 5.03
N LEU A 12 18.64 23.25 3.77
CA LEU A 12 19.50 23.94 2.80
C LEU A 12 18.68 24.85 1.90
N LYS A 13 18.98 26.14 1.91
CA LYS A 13 18.36 27.11 1.00
C LYS A 13 19.01 27.02 -0.38
N ILE A 14 18.22 26.84 -1.40
CA ILE A 14 18.65 26.81 -2.79
C ILE A 14 18.24 28.12 -3.44
N ALA A 15 19.18 28.78 -4.12
CA ALA A 15 18.89 30.03 -4.82
C ALA A 15 17.84 29.84 -5.90
N GLY A 16 16.77 30.65 -5.86
CA GLY A 16 15.64 30.54 -6.79
C GLY A 16 14.51 29.60 -6.36
N GLU A 17 14.69 28.79 -5.31
CA GLU A 17 13.65 27.88 -4.81
C GLU A 17 12.96 28.45 -3.56
N LYS A 18 11.62 28.26 -3.50
CA LYS A 18 10.83 28.71 -2.33
C LYS A 18 10.90 27.73 -1.16
N LYS A 19 11.16 26.45 -1.44
CA LYS A 19 11.23 25.41 -0.40
C LYS A 19 12.66 25.01 -0.15
N PRO A 20 13.07 24.86 1.11
CA PRO A 20 14.40 24.35 1.42
C PRO A 20 14.54 22.88 1.03
N LEU A 21 15.75 22.47 0.71
CA LEU A 21 16.10 21.06 0.60
C LEU A 21 16.41 20.51 1.98
N LEU A 22 15.68 19.49 2.38
CA LEU A 22 15.94 18.76 3.62
C LEU A 22 16.96 17.66 3.35
N ALA A 23 18.11 17.73 3.97
CA ALA A 23 19.18 16.75 3.91
C ALA A 23 19.33 16.05 5.26
N LYS A 24 19.51 14.73 5.23
CA LYS A 24 19.74 13.92 6.43
C LYS A 24 21.21 13.52 6.50
N PHE A 25 21.78 13.59 7.69
CA PHE A 25 23.10 13.04 7.93
C PHE A 25 23.12 11.55 7.61
N TYR A 26 24.09 11.14 6.84
CA TYR A 26 24.26 9.75 6.44
C TYR A 26 25.48 9.12 7.08
N GLY A 27 26.57 9.85 7.15
CA GLY A 27 27.86 9.39 7.62
C GLY A 27 28.99 10.08 6.84
N ASP A 28 30.07 9.39 6.66
CA ASP A 28 31.19 9.83 5.83
C ASP A 28 31.06 9.37 4.37
N SER A 29 32.12 9.56 3.56
CA SER A 29 32.13 9.15 2.15
C SER A 29 32.13 7.64 1.94
N GLU A 30 32.46 6.86 2.94
CA GLU A 30 32.68 5.41 2.85
C GLU A 30 31.56 4.60 3.52
N SER A 31 30.99 5.13 4.63
CA SER A 31 30.06 4.36 5.44
C SER A 31 28.94 5.19 6.04
N LYS A 32 27.81 4.51 6.27
CA LYS A 32 26.72 5.03 7.07
C LYS A 32 27.12 5.03 8.54
N MET A 33 26.95 6.17 9.21
CA MET A 33 27.21 6.30 10.65
C MET A 33 25.89 6.48 11.40
N ASN A 34 25.80 5.81 12.55
CA ASN A 34 24.77 6.06 13.54
C ASN A 34 25.37 6.90 14.65
N ILE A 35 24.68 7.95 15.06
CA ILE A 35 25.13 8.79 16.19
C ILE A 35 24.44 8.23 17.44
N SER A 36 25.24 7.72 18.37
CA SER A 36 24.78 7.02 19.57
C SER A 36 24.94 7.84 20.86
N SER A 37 25.65 8.96 20.80
CA SER A 37 25.84 9.82 21.96
C SER A 37 25.86 11.30 21.59
N ARG A 38 25.69 12.14 22.63
CA ARG A 38 25.78 13.59 22.48
C ARG A 38 27.19 14.05 22.07
N GLU A 39 28.22 13.42 22.58
CA GLU A 39 29.62 13.75 22.24
C GLU A 39 29.92 13.48 20.77
N GLU A 40 29.34 12.41 20.19
CA GLU A 40 29.44 12.13 18.76
C GLU A 40 28.69 13.19 17.94
N MET A 41 27.50 13.58 18.37
CA MET A 41 26.73 14.64 17.73
C MET A 41 27.49 15.95 17.73
N ASP A 42 28.05 16.36 18.86
CA ASP A 42 28.79 17.61 19.00
C ASP A 42 30.06 17.62 18.12
N ARG A 43 30.76 16.49 17.96
CA ARG A 43 31.87 16.36 17.00
C ARG A 43 31.43 16.54 15.55
N VAL A 44 30.38 15.81 15.14
CA VAL A 44 29.84 15.90 13.79
C VAL A 44 29.38 17.33 13.47
N MET A 45 28.70 17.97 14.40
CA MET A 45 28.28 19.39 14.26
C MET A 45 29.47 20.35 14.12
N ALA A 46 30.52 20.14 14.90
CA ALA A 46 31.74 20.99 14.83
C ALA A 46 32.48 20.83 13.50
N GLU A 47 32.44 19.66 12.88
CA GLU A 47 33.03 19.42 11.56
C GLU A 47 32.16 20.03 10.44
N ILE A 48 30.86 19.76 10.44
CA ILE A 48 29.91 20.25 9.41
C ILE A 48 29.86 21.79 9.41
N SER A 49 29.90 22.43 10.56
CA SER A 49 29.80 23.90 10.66
C SER A 49 30.95 24.66 10.03
N LYS A 50 32.07 24.01 9.77
CA LYS A 50 33.27 24.62 9.15
C LYS A 50 33.24 24.60 7.62
N GLU A 51 32.38 23.74 7.06
CA GLU A 51 32.36 23.45 5.63
C GLU A 51 31.13 24.03 4.94
N LYS A 52 31.24 24.26 3.63
CA LYS A 52 30.09 24.61 2.79
C LYS A 52 29.48 23.37 2.20
N PHE A 53 28.16 23.28 2.24
CA PHE A 53 27.44 22.18 1.59
C PHE A 53 27.64 22.23 0.07
N LYS A 54 27.98 21.10 -0.50
CA LYS A 54 28.16 20.90 -1.94
C LYS A 54 27.46 19.62 -2.39
N VAL A 55 26.69 19.71 -3.46
CA VAL A 55 26.14 18.52 -4.11
C VAL A 55 27.26 17.80 -4.86
N ILE A 56 27.62 16.61 -4.41
CA ILE A 56 28.68 15.80 -5.00
C ILE A 56 28.16 14.81 -6.03
N GLU A 57 26.91 14.34 -5.87
CA GLU A 57 26.29 13.38 -6.78
C GLU A 57 24.78 13.57 -6.81
N VAL A 58 24.17 13.35 -7.99
CA VAL A 58 22.71 13.24 -8.17
C VAL A 58 22.41 11.94 -8.87
N LYS A 59 21.86 10.97 -8.14
CA LYS A 59 21.39 9.70 -8.70
C LYS A 59 19.94 9.84 -9.14
N LYS A 60 19.71 9.79 -10.45
CA LYS A 60 18.36 9.68 -11.01
C LYS A 60 18.00 8.21 -11.14
N GLY A 61 16.87 7.83 -10.61
CA GLY A 61 16.37 6.47 -10.70
C GLY A 61 14.87 6.45 -10.85
N GLU A 62 14.35 5.36 -11.34
CA GLU A 62 12.93 5.09 -11.42
C GLU A 62 12.50 4.17 -10.28
N ARG A 63 11.40 4.50 -9.64
CA ARG A 63 10.78 3.65 -8.64
C ARG A 63 9.47 3.09 -9.18
N VAL A 64 9.48 1.83 -9.53
CA VAL A 64 8.26 1.12 -9.92
C VAL A 64 7.48 0.72 -8.68
N LYS A 65 6.28 1.24 -8.54
CA LYS A 65 5.32 0.81 -7.52
C LYS A 65 4.46 -0.31 -8.10
N LYS A 66 4.67 -1.52 -7.62
CA LYS A 66 3.84 -2.67 -8.01
C LYS A 66 2.42 -2.51 -7.46
N ALA A 67 1.43 -3.03 -8.19
CA ALA A 67 0.08 -3.15 -7.69
C ALA A 67 0.05 -4.06 -6.44
N PRO A 68 -0.81 -3.75 -5.45
CA PRO A 68 -1.00 -4.63 -4.31
C PRO A 68 -1.64 -5.96 -4.74
N LEU A 69 -1.43 -6.99 -3.94
CA LEU A 69 -2.10 -8.27 -4.11
C LEU A 69 -3.59 -8.14 -3.72
N PRO A 70 -4.44 -9.07 -4.19
CA PRO A 70 -5.81 -9.18 -3.71
C PRO A 70 -5.87 -9.31 -2.19
N PHE A 71 -6.96 -8.88 -1.58
CA PHE A 71 -7.08 -8.82 -0.13
C PHE A 71 -7.18 -10.20 0.54
N THR A 72 -6.39 -10.37 1.57
CA THR A 72 -6.65 -11.31 2.67
C THR A 72 -7.42 -10.60 3.78
N THR A 73 -7.89 -11.33 4.79
CA THR A 73 -8.53 -10.72 5.98
C THR A 73 -7.62 -9.66 6.62
N SER A 74 -6.34 -9.98 6.82
CA SER A 74 -5.39 -9.07 7.47
C SER A 74 -5.09 -7.83 6.64
N THR A 75 -4.90 -7.98 5.33
CA THR A 75 -4.61 -6.83 4.46
C THR A 75 -5.83 -5.94 4.24
N LEU A 76 -7.05 -6.50 4.21
CA LEU A 76 -8.29 -5.73 4.21
C LEU A 76 -8.40 -4.86 5.48
N GLN A 77 -8.15 -5.43 6.65
CA GLN A 77 -8.17 -4.70 7.92
C GLN A 77 -7.14 -3.57 7.95
N GLN A 78 -5.91 -3.83 7.50
CA GLN A 78 -4.85 -2.83 7.42
C GLN A 78 -5.21 -1.67 6.49
N GLU A 79 -5.73 -1.98 5.30
CA GLU A 79 -6.07 -0.94 4.34
C GLU A 79 -7.31 -0.15 4.78
N ALA A 80 -8.32 -0.78 5.36
CA ALA A 80 -9.49 -0.10 5.94
C ALA A 80 -9.08 0.82 7.10
N SER A 81 -8.16 0.38 7.95
CA SER A 81 -7.63 1.23 9.02
C SER A 81 -6.88 2.43 8.47
N LYS A 82 -6.02 2.21 7.47
CA LYS A 82 -5.17 3.24 6.89
C LYS A 82 -5.94 4.26 6.05
N ALA A 83 -6.86 3.80 5.21
CA ALA A 83 -7.58 4.63 4.25
C ALA A 83 -8.86 5.26 4.85
N LEU A 84 -9.54 4.53 5.73
CA LEU A 84 -10.86 4.90 6.26
C LEU A 84 -10.85 5.15 7.77
N ASN A 85 -9.72 4.91 8.44
CA ASN A 85 -9.60 4.97 9.91
C ASN A 85 -10.61 4.05 10.63
N PHE A 86 -10.91 2.89 10.04
CA PHE A 86 -11.84 1.94 10.64
C PHE A 86 -11.14 1.02 11.63
N PRO A 87 -11.68 0.82 12.83
CA PRO A 87 -11.23 -0.24 13.71
C PRO A 87 -11.53 -1.63 13.11
N ILE A 88 -10.76 -2.64 13.52
CA ILE A 88 -10.88 -4.01 13.02
C ILE A 88 -12.32 -4.54 13.14
N SER A 89 -12.97 -4.32 14.28
CA SER A 89 -14.34 -4.77 14.51
C SER A 89 -15.35 -4.16 13.53
N LYS A 90 -15.21 -2.88 13.19
CA LYS A 90 -16.06 -2.21 12.20
C LYS A 90 -15.81 -2.77 10.80
N THR A 91 -14.55 -2.93 10.42
CA THR A 91 -14.18 -3.51 9.13
C THR A 91 -14.78 -4.90 8.95
N MET A 92 -14.63 -5.77 9.95
CA MET A 92 -15.14 -7.13 9.87
C MET A 92 -16.67 -7.20 9.86
N ARG A 93 -17.34 -6.34 10.60
CA ARG A 93 -18.81 -6.25 10.60
C ARG A 93 -19.35 -5.84 9.22
N ILE A 94 -18.73 -4.82 8.61
CA ILE A 94 -19.13 -4.35 7.28
C ILE A 94 -18.83 -5.41 6.22
N ALA A 95 -17.64 -6.02 6.25
CA ALA A 95 -17.29 -7.09 5.35
C ALA A 95 -18.25 -8.30 5.46
N GLN A 96 -18.68 -8.64 6.68
CA GLN A 96 -19.68 -9.69 6.91
C GLN A 96 -21.03 -9.36 6.25
N GLN A 97 -21.50 -8.12 6.39
CA GLN A 97 -22.73 -7.65 5.74
C GLN A 97 -22.63 -7.70 4.22
N LEU A 98 -21.50 -7.29 3.64
CA LEU A 98 -21.28 -7.33 2.20
C LEU A 98 -21.21 -8.77 1.67
N TYR A 99 -20.69 -9.70 2.45
CA TYR A 99 -20.64 -11.12 2.10
C TYR A 99 -21.99 -11.80 2.20
N GLU A 100 -22.70 -11.62 3.33
CA GLU A 100 -24.01 -12.24 3.57
C GLU A 100 -25.08 -11.72 2.61
N GLY A 101 -24.90 -10.50 2.14
CA GLY A 101 -25.77 -9.86 1.17
C GLY A 101 -26.44 -8.61 1.69
N VAL A 102 -26.63 -7.69 0.79
CA VAL A 102 -27.37 -6.45 0.98
C VAL A 102 -28.52 -6.39 -0.02
N ASP A 103 -29.59 -5.72 0.34
CA ASP A 103 -30.72 -5.53 -0.54
C ASP A 103 -30.38 -4.48 -1.61
N VAL A 104 -30.10 -4.94 -2.82
CA VAL A 104 -29.78 -4.08 -3.96
C VAL A 104 -31.05 -3.80 -4.74
N LYS A 105 -31.41 -2.54 -4.88
CA LYS A 105 -32.63 -2.08 -5.56
C LYS A 105 -32.81 -2.75 -6.94
N GLY A 106 -33.89 -3.48 -7.10
CA GLY A 106 -34.22 -4.19 -8.34
C GLY A 106 -33.47 -5.51 -8.55
N GLN A 107 -32.63 -5.96 -7.60
CA GLN A 107 -31.88 -7.22 -7.70
C GLN A 107 -32.11 -8.14 -6.48
N GLY A 108 -32.77 -7.64 -5.41
CA GLY A 108 -32.93 -8.37 -4.16
C GLY A 108 -31.65 -8.45 -3.34
N THR A 109 -31.58 -9.42 -2.44
CA THR A 109 -30.41 -9.62 -1.56
C THR A 109 -29.24 -10.23 -2.35
N VAL A 110 -28.12 -9.51 -2.41
CA VAL A 110 -26.94 -9.90 -3.18
C VAL A 110 -25.69 -9.79 -2.33
N GLY A 111 -24.89 -10.87 -2.30
CA GLY A 111 -23.52 -10.85 -1.74
C GLY A 111 -22.59 -10.09 -2.67
N LEU A 112 -21.94 -9.06 -2.15
CA LEU A 112 -21.12 -8.15 -2.96
C LEU A 112 -19.64 -8.51 -2.98
N ILE A 113 -19.18 -9.32 -2.02
CA ILE A 113 -17.80 -9.79 -1.94
C ILE A 113 -17.74 -11.30 -1.72
N THR A 114 -16.60 -11.90 -2.01
CA THR A 114 -16.27 -13.28 -1.68
C THR A 114 -16.06 -13.45 -0.17
N TYR A 115 -15.87 -14.70 0.28
CA TYR A 115 -15.70 -15.01 1.70
C TYR A 115 -14.59 -14.22 2.35
N LEU A 116 -14.90 -13.55 3.46
CA LEU A 116 -14.05 -12.55 4.08
C LEU A 116 -12.99 -13.10 5.04
N ARG A 117 -13.07 -14.36 5.44
CA ARG A 117 -12.10 -14.99 6.34
C ARG A 117 -11.17 -15.89 5.55
N THR A 118 -10.13 -15.31 5.01
CA THR A 118 -9.16 -15.99 4.14
C THR A 118 -7.77 -15.39 4.30
N ASP A 119 -6.76 -16.21 4.17
CA ASP A 119 -5.36 -15.84 4.04
C ASP A 119 -4.86 -16.01 2.58
N SER A 120 -5.73 -16.47 1.70
CA SER A 120 -5.45 -16.66 0.29
C SER A 120 -5.44 -15.32 -0.48
N VAL A 121 -4.50 -15.20 -1.40
CA VAL A 121 -4.45 -14.13 -2.41
C VAL A 121 -4.82 -14.65 -3.80
N ARG A 122 -5.27 -15.90 -3.89
CA ARG A 122 -5.66 -16.55 -5.14
C ARG A 122 -6.96 -15.96 -5.67
N ILE A 123 -7.04 -15.83 -6.98
CA ILE A 123 -8.26 -15.49 -7.72
C ILE A 123 -8.54 -16.67 -8.65
N SER A 124 -9.81 -17.04 -8.84
CA SER A 124 -10.20 -18.06 -9.83
C SER A 124 -9.87 -17.58 -11.24
N GLU A 125 -9.62 -18.52 -12.14
CA GLU A 125 -9.34 -18.21 -13.55
C GLU A 125 -10.51 -17.45 -14.21
N GLU A 126 -11.73 -17.78 -13.86
CA GLU A 126 -12.92 -17.09 -14.34
C GLU A 126 -12.97 -15.62 -13.88
N ALA A 127 -12.72 -15.36 -12.59
CA ALA A 127 -12.71 -14.01 -12.05
C ALA A 127 -11.55 -13.18 -12.58
N ASP A 128 -10.38 -13.80 -12.81
CA ASP A 128 -9.23 -13.14 -13.43
C ASP A 128 -9.54 -12.74 -14.88
N ALA A 129 -10.15 -13.62 -15.65
CA ALA A 129 -10.57 -13.32 -17.03
C ALA A 129 -11.58 -12.17 -17.08
N GLN A 130 -12.59 -12.18 -16.19
CA GLN A 130 -13.58 -11.11 -16.09
C GLN A 130 -12.91 -9.77 -15.68
N ALA A 131 -11.93 -9.79 -14.78
CA ALA A 131 -11.18 -8.62 -14.38
C ALA A 131 -10.35 -8.05 -15.54
N HIS A 132 -9.69 -8.92 -16.32
CA HIS A 132 -8.94 -8.52 -17.51
C HIS A 132 -9.85 -7.85 -18.55
N GLU A 133 -10.99 -8.45 -18.84
CA GLU A 133 -11.96 -7.87 -19.77
C GLU A 133 -12.46 -6.50 -19.28
N TYR A 134 -12.83 -6.39 -18.00
CA TYR A 134 -13.30 -5.15 -17.40
C TYR A 134 -12.23 -4.06 -17.46
N ILE A 135 -10.98 -4.37 -17.09
CA ILE A 135 -9.87 -3.43 -17.11
C ILE A 135 -9.57 -2.98 -18.54
N GLY A 136 -9.44 -3.92 -19.48
CA GLY A 136 -9.18 -3.62 -20.89
C GLY A 136 -10.23 -2.68 -21.48
N LYS A 137 -11.51 -2.95 -21.20
CA LYS A 137 -12.64 -2.16 -21.70
C LYS A 137 -12.73 -0.77 -21.09
N ASN A 138 -12.50 -0.63 -19.77
CA ASN A 138 -12.76 0.63 -19.05
C ASN A 138 -11.52 1.50 -18.86
N TYR A 139 -10.32 0.92 -18.86
CA TYR A 139 -9.06 1.62 -18.58
C TYR A 139 -8.02 1.49 -19.69
N GLY A 140 -8.16 0.50 -20.56
CA GLY A 140 -7.25 0.23 -21.66
C GLY A 140 -6.20 -0.83 -21.38
N GLU A 141 -5.58 -1.36 -22.44
CA GLU A 141 -4.65 -2.48 -22.39
C GLU A 141 -3.37 -2.20 -21.59
N ASN A 142 -2.96 -0.94 -21.50
CA ASN A 142 -1.77 -0.55 -20.73
C ASN A 142 -1.91 -0.81 -19.22
N TYR A 143 -3.13 -1.03 -18.73
CA TYR A 143 -3.43 -1.35 -17.34
C TYR A 143 -3.54 -2.85 -17.08
N LEU A 144 -3.43 -3.66 -18.11
CA LEU A 144 -3.41 -5.11 -17.98
C LEU A 144 -2.03 -5.59 -17.54
N ALA A 145 -1.99 -6.42 -16.51
CA ALA A 145 -0.75 -7.08 -16.12
C ALA A 145 -0.35 -8.10 -17.18
N THR A 146 0.91 -8.06 -17.62
CA THR A 146 1.46 -9.02 -18.60
C THR A 146 1.66 -10.42 -18.01
N GLN A 147 1.60 -10.55 -16.69
CA GLN A 147 1.66 -11.83 -15.97
C GLN A 147 0.79 -11.77 -14.74
N THR A 148 -0.07 -12.75 -14.58
CA THR A 148 -0.76 -13.05 -13.31
C THR A 148 0.32 -13.36 -12.26
N THR A 149 0.51 -12.47 -11.30
CA THR A 149 1.58 -12.57 -10.29
C THR A 149 1.31 -13.62 -9.20
N ALA A 150 0.33 -14.47 -9.38
CA ALA A 150 0.20 -15.68 -8.59
C ALA A 150 1.34 -16.63 -8.96
N LYS A 151 2.55 -16.39 -8.43
CA LYS A 151 3.57 -17.44 -8.38
C LYS A 151 2.89 -18.64 -7.74
N LYS A 152 2.78 -19.74 -8.49
CA LYS A 152 2.47 -21.06 -7.91
C LYS A 152 3.54 -21.30 -6.85
N SER A 153 3.23 -20.99 -5.59
CA SER A 153 4.05 -21.46 -4.49
C SER A 153 4.00 -22.97 -4.56
N GLY A 154 5.15 -23.62 -4.66
CA GLY A 154 5.27 -25.08 -4.84
C GLY A 154 4.86 -25.90 -3.61
N ALA A 155 4.19 -25.32 -2.63
CA ALA A 155 3.52 -26.02 -1.56
C ALA A 155 2.14 -26.41 -2.08
N LYS A 156 1.79 -27.68 -1.98
CA LYS A 156 0.42 -28.20 -2.09
C LYS A 156 -0.42 -27.63 -0.93
N ILE A 157 -0.68 -26.35 -0.95
CA ILE A 157 -1.69 -25.75 -0.10
C ILE A 157 -2.99 -26.06 -0.79
N GLN A 158 -3.76 -26.92 -0.19
CA GLN A 158 -5.14 -27.22 -0.53
C GLN A 158 -5.98 -25.99 -0.13
N ASP A 159 -5.69 -24.86 -0.78
CA ASP A 159 -6.30 -23.59 -0.51
C ASP A 159 -7.63 -23.54 -1.26
N ALA A 160 -8.67 -24.01 -0.58
CA ALA A 160 -10.04 -24.02 -1.09
C ALA A 160 -10.63 -22.62 -1.19
N HIS A 161 -9.98 -21.63 -0.56
CA HIS A 161 -10.49 -20.27 -0.49
C HIS A 161 -9.83 -19.36 -1.52
N GLU A 162 -10.59 -18.38 -1.97
CA GLU A 162 -10.11 -17.26 -2.76
C GLU A 162 -9.76 -16.05 -1.88
N ALA A 163 -9.10 -15.08 -2.49
CA ALA A 163 -8.96 -13.74 -1.93
C ALA A 163 -10.31 -13.03 -1.76
N ILE A 164 -10.36 -12.02 -0.94
CA ILE A 164 -11.50 -11.12 -0.82
C ILE A 164 -11.53 -10.22 -2.06
N ARG A 165 -12.57 -10.35 -2.85
CA ARG A 165 -12.80 -9.60 -4.08
C ARG A 165 -14.28 -9.31 -4.29
N PRO A 166 -14.65 -8.39 -5.20
CA PRO A 166 -16.04 -8.28 -5.64
C PRO A 166 -16.57 -9.64 -6.19
N SER A 167 -17.78 -10.00 -5.84
CA SER A 167 -18.45 -11.18 -6.40
C SER A 167 -18.70 -11.04 -7.91
N ASP A 168 -18.94 -9.78 -8.35
CA ASP A 168 -19.13 -9.38 -9.74
C ASP A 168 -18.37 -8.08 -9.99
N ILE A 169 -17.33 -8.13 -10.83
CA ILE A 169 -16.49 -6.97 -11.15
C ILE A 169 -17.25 -5.86 -11.88
N ASN A 170 -18.32 -6.23 -12.61
CA ASN A 170 -19.13 -5.26 -13.34
C ASN A 170 -20.08 -4.47 -12.42
N ARG A 171 -20.33 -4.97 -11.21
CA ARG A 171 -21.15 -4.28 -10.21
C ARG A 171 -20.30 -3.27 -9.46
N THR A 172 -20.19 -2.08 -10.01
CA THR A 172 -19.37 -1.02 -9.43
C THR A 172 -20.01 -0.42 -8.17
N PRO A 173 -19.21 0.17 -7.26
CA PRO A 173 -19.73 0.89 -6.08
C PRO A 173 -20.77 1.96 -6.43
N ALA A 174 -20.62 2.63 -7.57
CA ALA A 174 -21.58 3.64 -8.03
C ALA A 174 -22.98 3.05 -8.31
N MET A 175 -23.05 1.83 -8.81
CA MET A 175 -24.33 1.16 -9.14
C MET A 175 -25.10 0.70 -7.89
N VAL A 176 -24.41 0.44 -6.79
CA VAL A 176 -25.04 -0.06 -5.55
C VAL A 176 -25.11 1.00 -4.46
N LYS A 177 -24.61 2.20 -4.73
CA LYS A 177 -24.48 3.31 -3.77
C LYS A 177 -25.78 3.60 -3.00
N ASP A 178 -26.90 3.64 -3.69
CA ASP A 178 -28.21 4.00 -3.11
C ASP A 178 -28.81 2.86 -2.25
N SER A 179 -28.20 1.67 -2.31
CA SER A 179 -28.58 0.49 -1.52
C SER A 179 -27.68 0.26 -0.29
N LEU A 180 -26.66 1.07 -0.11
CA LEU A 180 -25.66 0.92 0.92
C LEU A 180 -25.68 2.09 1.91
N SER A 181 -25.22 1.82 3.14
CA SER A 181 -24.91 2.87 4.10
C SER A 181 -23.67 3.66 3.65
N ARG A 182 -23.45 4.81 4.29
CA ARG A 182 -22.28 5.66 3.99
C ARG A 182 -20.94 4.94 4.23
N ASP A 183 -20.88 4.05 5.23
CA ASP A 183 -19.70 3.28 5.59
C ASP A 183 -19.43 2.16 4.59
#